data_61fa2a1c92fd2eebefdff3186738429d
#
_entry.id   61fa2a1c92fd2eebefdff3186738429d
#
_cell.length_a   1.000
_cell.length_b   1.000
_cell.length_c   1.000
_cell.angle_alpha   90.00
_cell.angle_beta   90.00
_cell.angle_gamma   90.00
#
_symmetry.space_group_name_H-M   'P 1'
#
loop_
_entity.id
_entity.type
_entity.pdbx_description
1 polymer ?
#
loop_
_entity_poly.entity_id
_entity_poly.type
_entity_poly.pdbx_seq_one_letter_code
_entity_poly.pdbx_strand_id
1 'polypeptide(L)'
;MAAVIHNEMLDEILAQVRPLLGKGKVADYIPALASVSGNKLGIAICTIDGQRYQAGDATERFSIQSISKVLSLVAAMRQYDEEEIWQRVGKDPSGQPFNSLLQLEIEQGKPRNPFINAGALVVCDMLQSRLSAPRQRMLEIVRQLSGVDDIAYDSVVARSEFEHSARNAAIAWLMKSFGNFHNDVATVLQNYFHYCALKMSCVELAQTFLFLAHQGHAPHLDQEVVSPMQARQVNALMATSGMYQNAGEFAWRVGLPAKSGVGGGVVAIVPHEMAIAVWSPELDETGNSLAGVAVLEKLTQRLGRSVY
;
A
#
# COMPACT_ATOMS: atom_id res chain seq x y z
N MET A 1 0.16 30.39 11.29
CA MET A 1 0.82 29.36 12.10
C MET A 1 0.36 28.00 11.58
N ALA A 2 1.29 27.07 11.31
CA ALA A 2 0.92 25.71 10.95
C ALA A 2 0.14 25.09 12.13
N ALA A 3 -0.96 24.38 11.84
CA ALA A 3 -1.73 23.70 12.88
C ALA A 3 -0.86 22.63 13.55
N VAL A 4 -0.86 22.61 14.87
CA VAL A 4 -0.12 21.61 15.67
C VAL A 4 -0.95 20.34 15.76
N ILE A 5 -0.33 19.18 15.49
CA ILE A 5 -0.98 17.87 15.60
C ILE A 5 -1.02 17.47 17.07
N HIS A 6 -2.16 16.95 17.51
CA HIS A 6 -2.34 16.30 18.82
C HIS A 6 -3.47 15.27 18.75
N ASN A 7 -3.49 14.33 19.72
CA ASN A 7 -4.44 13.21 19.68
C ASN A 7 -5.90 13.65 19.73
N GLU A 8 -6.22 14.69 20.51
CA GLU A 8 -7.61 15.21 20.60
C GLU A 8 -8.12 15.69 19.23
N MET A 9 -7.28 16.32 18.43
CA MET A 9 -7.65 16.72 17.06
C MET A 9 -7.99 15.49 16.20
N LEU A 10 -7.25 14.41 16.36
CA LEU A 10 -7.53 13.16 15.64
C LEU A 10 -8.84 12.53 16.12
N ASP A 11 -9.10 12.52 17.43
CA ASP A 11 -10.36 12.04 17.98
C ASP A 11 -11.56 12.83 17.44
N GLU A 12 -11.44 14.15 17.34
CA GLU A 12 -12.47 15.02 16.74
C GLU A 12 -12.73 14.69 15.27
N ILE A 13 -11.67 14.47 14.48
CA ILE A 13 -11.80 14.08 13.07
C ILE A 13 -12.51 12.74 12.95
N LEU A 14 -12.13 11.74 13.76
CA LEU A 14 -12.80 10.44 13.74
C LEU A 14 -14.27 10.57 14.12
N ALA A 15 -14.60 11.36 15.12
CA ALA A 15 -15.99 11.62 15.52
C ALA A 15 -16.83 12.20 14.37
N GLN A 16 -16.26 13.12 13.59
CA GLN A 16 -16.92 13.71 12.43
C GLN A 16 -17.12 12.72 11.27
N VAL A 17 -16.27 11.70 11.17
CA VAL A 17 -16.31 10.70 10.09
C VAL A 17 -17.17 9.49 10.46
N ARG A 18 -17.34 9.16 11.73
CA ARG A 18 -18.12 8.00 12.18
C ARG A 18 -19.51 7.85 11.53
N PRO A 19 -20.27 8.92 11.21
CA PRO A 19 -21.54 8.77 10.49
C PRO A 19 -21.44 8.10 9.12
N LEU A 20 -20.25 7.99 8.52
CA LEU A 20 -20.02 7.25 7.28
C LEU A 20 -19.95 5.73 7.48
N LEU A 21 -19.70 5.25 8.69
CA LEU A 21 -19.71 3.82 8.98
C LEU A 21 -21.09 3.23 8.70
N GLY A 22 -21.14 2.08 8.04
CA GLY A 22 -22.36 1.44 7.54
C GLY A 22 -22.77 1.85 6.14
N LYS A 23 -22.08 2.81 5.51
CA LYS A 23 -22.39 3.29 4.15
C LYS A 23 -21.50 2.70 3.05
N GLY A 24 -20.43 2.03 3.42
CA GLY A 24 -19.57 1.30 2.49
C GLY A 24 -19.78 -0.21 2.59
N LYS A 25 -18.92 -0.97 1.94
CA LYS A 25 -18.97 -2.44 1.94
C LYS A 25 -17.61 -3.04 2.23
N VAL A 26 -17.53 -3.93 3.22
CA VAL A 26 -16.32 -4.72 3.50
C VAL A 26 -16.03 -5.64 2.31
N ALA A 27 -14.75 -5.79 1.93
CA ALA A 27 -14.35 -6.71 0.87
C ALA A 27 -14.81 -8.14 1.18
N ASP A 28 -15.46 -8.78 0.24
CA ASP A 28 -16.10 -10.09 0.42
C ASP A 28 -15.71 -11.12 -0.63
N TYR A 29 -14.73 -10.82 -1.49
CA TYR A 29 -14.28 -11.74 -2.53
C TYR A 29 -13.55 -12.98 -1.99
N ILE A 30 -13.09 -12.93 -0.73
CA ILE A 30 -12.57 -14.07 0.03
C ILE A 30 -13.17 -14.07 1.44
N PRO A 31 -13.47 -15.27 2.01
CA PRO A 31 -14.09 -15.37 3.34
C PRO A 31 -13.28 -14.69 4.45
N ALA A 32 -11.95 -14.77 4.38
CA ALA A 32 -11.06 -14.19 5.39
C ALA A 32 -11.17 -12.66 5.51
N LEU A 33 -11.53 -11.95 4.44
CA LEU A 33 -11.78 -10.51 4.47
C LEU A 33 -13.24 -10.20 4.79
N ALA A 34 -14.18 -11.04 4.31
CA ALA A 34 -15.61 -10.84 4.54
C ALA A 34 -16.02 -10.85 6.02
N SER A 35 -15.24 -11.54 6.87
CA SER A 35 -15.49 -11.66 8.31
C SER A 35 -15.01 -10.47 9.14
N VAL A 36 -14.33 -9.51 8.55
CA VAL A 36 -13.82 -8.32 9.26
C VAL A 36 -14.97 -7.38 9.60
N SER A 37 -15.02 -6.89 10.85
CA SER A 37 -16.05 -5.96 11.29
C SER A 37 -15.93 -4.60 10.60
N GLY A 38 -17.02 -4.12 10.00
CA GLY A 38 -17.05 -2.86 9.25
C GLY A 38 -17.02 -1.59 10.11
N ASN A 39 -17.18 -1.70 11.43
CA ASN A 39 -17.29 -0.53 12.34
C ASN A 39 -15.94 -0.02 12.86
N LYS A 40 -14.83 -0.53 12.34
CA LYS A 40 -13.49 -0.10 12.73
C LYS A 40 -13.12 1.24 12.08
N LEU A 41 -12.42 2.07 12.84
CA LEU A 41 -11.92 3.36 12.36
C LEU A 41 -10.71 3.77 13.18
N GLY A 42 -9.57 3.93 12.53
CA GLY A 42 -8.31 4.30 13.19
C GLY A 42 -7.42 5.16 12.33
N ILE A 43 -6.55 5.91 12.99
CA ILE A 43 -5.51 6.73 12.37
C ILE A 43 -4.25 6.72 13.22
N ALA A 44 -3.10 6.72 12.58
CA ALA A 44 -1.81 6.99 13.20
C ALA A 44 -0.96 7.90 12.32
N ILE A 45 -0.14 8.72 12.97
CA ILE A 45 0.81 9.63 12.32
C ILE A 45 2.17 9.43 12.97
N CYS A 46 3.21 9.28 12.16
CA CYS A 46 4.61 9.35 12.58
C CYS A 46 5.29 10.50 11.86
N THR A 47 5.97 11.37 12.61
CA THR A 47 6.70 12.50 12.04
C THR A 47 8.19 12.22 11.92
N ILE A 48 8.87 12.91 11.04
CA ILE A 48 10.31 12.71 10.81
C ILE A 48 11.17 13.11 12.03
N ASP A 49 10.64 13.95 12.93
CA ASP A 49 11.28 14.32 14.20
C ASP A 49 10.94 13.37 15.36
N GLY A 50 10.27 12.24 15.08
CA GLY A 50 10.03 11.17 16.05
C GLY A 50 8.75 11.29 16.85
N GLN A 51 7.86 12.24 16.56
CA GLN A 51 6.55 12.33 17.22
C GLN A 51 5.58 11.28 16.68
N ARG A 52 4.70 10.80 17.54
CA ARG A 52 3.67 9.82 17.20
C ARG A 52 2.31 10.29 17.72
N TYR A 53 1.29 10.19 16.87
CA TYR A 53 -0.08 10.54 17.20
C TYR A 53 -1.01 9.44 16.73
N GLN A 54 -2.10 9.18 17.47
CA GLN A 54 -3.04 8.14 17.10
C GLN A 54 -4.42 8.39 17.69
N ALA A 55 -5.43 7.80 17.07
CA ALA A 55 -6.81 7.80 17.56
C ALA A 55 -7.57 6.57 17.04
N GLY A 56 -8.62 6.17 17.75
CA GLY A 56 -9.49 5.05 17.39
C GLY A 56 -8.75 3.71 17.39
N ASP A 57 -9.07 2.87 16.41
CA ASP A 57 -8.54 1.50 16.27
C ASP A 57 -7.12 1.47 15.67
N ALA A 58 -6.26 2.41 16.04
CA ALA A 58 -4.93 2.62 15.47
C ALA A 58 -3.94 1.49 15.75
N THR A 59 -4.17 0.70 16.80
CA THR A 59 -3.29 -0.41 17.23
C THR A 59 -3.81 -1.79 16.83
N GLU A 60 -5.01 -1.88 16.30
CA GLU A 60 -5.57 -3.14 15.82
C GLU A 60 -4.95 -3.51 14.46
N ARG A 61 -4.45 -4.73 14.34
CA ARG A 61 -3.82 -5.23 13.11
C ARG A 61 -4.85 -5.70 12.10
N PHE A 62 -4.58 -5.43 10.84
CA PHE A 62 -5.39 -5.84 9.70
C PHE A 62 -4.49 -6.27 8.54
N SER A 63 -5.04 -7.02 7.60
CA SER A 63 -4.33 -7.40 6.37
C SER A 63 -4.10 -6.17 5.50
N ILE A 64 -2.84 -5.86 5.19
CA ILE A 64 -2.49 -4.63 4.46
C ILE A 64 -2.80 -4.68 2.96
N GLN A 65 -2.98 -5.87 2.41
CA GLN A 65 -3.34 -6.08 1.02
C GLN A 65 -2.42 -5.32 0.05
N SER A 66 -2.97 -4.54 -0.85
CA SER A 66 -2.22 -3.83 -1.90
C SER A 66 -1.27 -2.73 -1.40
N ILE A 67 -1.32 -2.36 -0.13
CA ILE A 67 -0.28 -1.48 0.45
C ILE A 67 1.10 -2.16 0.33
N SER A 68 1.16 -3.48 0.39
CA SER A 68 2.38 -4.27 0.22
C SER A 68 3.08 -4.08 -1.13
N LYS A 69 2.37 -3.63 -2.16
CA LYS A 69 2.95 -3.37 -3.49
C LYS A 69 4.03 -2.29 -3.45
N VAL A 70 3.89 -1.32 -2.56
CA VAL A 70 4.93 -0.29 -2.34
C VAL A 70 6.18 -0.92 -1.72
N LEU A 71 6.01 -1.79 -0.73
CA LEU A 71 7.12 -2.50 -0.09
C LEU A 71 7.84 -3.43 -1.07
N SER A 72 7.11 -4.13 -1.91
CA SER A 72 7.69 -4.97 -2.97
C SER A 72 8.52 -4.16 -3.95
N LEU A 73 8.00 -3.02 -4.40
CA LEU A 73 8.74 -2.11 -5.29
C LEU A 73 10.01 -1.60 -4.63
N VAL A 74 9.94 -1.15 -3.39
CA VAL A 74 11.11 -0.69 -2.62
C VAL A 74 12.15 -1.81 -2.48
N ALA A 75 11.72 -3.03 -2.17
CA ALA A 75 12.61 -4.19 -2.10
C ALA A 75 13.29 -4.45 -3.45
N ALA A 76 12.56 -4.34 -4.57
CA ALA A 76 13.12 -4.51 -5.91
C ALA A 76 14.12 -3.40 -6.26
N MET A 77 13.84 -2.14 -5.89
CA MET A 77 14.75 -1.01 -6.09
C MET A 77 16.09 -1.19 -5.36
N ARG A 78 16.13 -1.99 -4.31
CA ARG A 78 17.35 -2.34 -3.58
C ARG A 78 18.15 -3.48 -4.21
N GLN A 79 17.57 -4.23 -5.15
CA GLN A 79 18.16 -5.41 -5.79
C GLN A 79 18.50 -5.21 -7.26
N TYR A 80 17.89 -4.24 -7.91
CA TYR A 80 17.95 -4.03 -9.35
C TYR A 80 18.30 -2.59 -9.67
N ASP A 81 18.99 -2.41 -10.80
CA ASP A 81 19.17 -1.09 -11.38
C ASP A 81 17.83 -0.54 -11.93
N GLU A 82 17.73 0.77 -12.00
CA GLU A 82 16.51 1.45 -12.46
C GLU A 82 16.07 0.95 -13.84
N GLU A 83 17.00 0.83 -14.78
CA GLU A 83 16.71 0.38 -16.13
C GLU A 83 16.08 -1.02 -16.17
N GLU A 84 16.58 -1.96 -15.37
CA GLU A 84 16.06 -3.34 -15.30
C GLU A 84 14.61 -3.37 -14.84
N ILE A 85 14.24 -2.54 -13.86
CA ILE A 85 12.86 -2.48 -13.35
C ILE A 85 11.94 -1.92 -14.43
N TRP A 86 12.29 -0.76 -14.99
CA TRP A 86 11.41 -0.03 -15.90
C TRP A 86 11.36 -0.60 -17.32
N GLN A 87 12.22 -1.54 -17.65
CA GLN A 87 12.05 -2.38 -18.85
C GLN A 87 10.89 -3.37 -18.69
N ARG A 88 10.63 -3.85 -17.47
CA ARG A 88 9.64 -4.89 -17.21
C ARG A 88 8.28 -4.34 -16.77
N VAL A 89 8.23 -3.16 -16.17
CA VAL A 89 7.01 -2.51 -15.67
C VAL A 89 7.07 -1.02 -16.00
N GLY A 90 5.93 -0.43 -16.35
CA GLY A 90 5.82 0.99 -16.67
C GLY A 90 5.65 1.88 -15.46
N LYS A 91 5.45 3.17 -15.74
CA LYS A 91 5.33 4.24 -14.74
C LYS A 91 4.06 5.09 -14.94
N ASP A 92 3.16 4.65 -15.81
CA ASP A 92 1.97 5.40 -16.20
C ASP A 92 0.72 4.92 -15.46
N PRO A 93 -0.22 5.82 -15.14
CA PRO A 93 -1.49 5.41 -14.56
C PRO A 93 -2.29 4.54 -15.54
N SER A 94 -3.13 3.67 -15.00
CA SER A 94 -4.04 2.84 -15.79
C SER A 94 -5.46 3.40 -15.71
N GLY A 95 -6.11 3.51 -16.86
CA GLY A 95 -7.54 3.83 -16.95
C GLY A 95 -8.45 2.61 -16.79
N GLN A 96 -7.87 1.43 -16.59
CA GLN A 96 -8.58 0.16 -16.44
C GLN A 96 -8.56 -0.31 -14.98
N PRO A 97 -9.48 -1.23 -14.61
CA PRO A 97 -9.42 -1.86 -13.29
C PRO A 97 -8.05 -2.49 -12.98
N PHE A 98 -7.68 -2.50 -11.72
CA PHE A 98 -6.36 -2.97 -11.24
C PHE A 98 -6.02 -4.42 -11.60
N ASN A 99 -7.01 -5.21 -12.03
CA ASN A 99 -6.87 -6.63 -12.42
C ASN A 99 -7.28 -6.88 -13.88
N SER A 100 -7.20 -5.87 -14.75
CA SER A 100 -7.59 -5.98 -16.16
C SER A 100 -6.60 -6.83 -16.97
N LEU A 101 -7.13 -7.83 -17.69
CA LEU A 101 -6.38 -8.62 -18.67
C LEU A 101 -6.30 -7.92 -20.02
N LEU A 102 -7.34 -7.17 -20.41
CA LEU A 102 -7.40 -6.49 -21.69
C LEU A 102 -6.26 -5.47 -21.84
N GLN A 103 -6.05 -4.65 -20.82
CA GLN A 103 -4.95 -3.67 -20.83
C GLN A 103 -3.60 -4.37 -21.04
N LEU A 104 -3.39 -5.48 -20.37
CA LEU A 104 -2.13 -6.23 -20.42
C LEU A 104 -1.90 -6.86 -21.80
N GLU A 105 -2.95 -7.35 -22.45
CA GLU A 105 -2.89 -7.87 -23.83
C GLU A 105 -2.47 -6.77 -24.81
N ILE A 106 -3.10 -5.60 -24.74
CA ILE A 106 -2.80 -4.44 -25.60
C ILE A 106 -1.36 -3.99 -25.39
N GLU A 107 -0.87 -3.98 -24.16
CA GLU A 107 0.49 -3.56 -23.80
C GLU A 107 1.53 -4.68 -23.97
N GLN A 108 1.16 -5.79 -24.58
CA GLN A 108 2.05 -6.92 -24.88
C GLN A 108 2.77 -7.49 -23.65
N GLY A 109 2.05 -7.61 -22.55
CA GLY A 109 2.55 -8.20 -21.32
C GLY A 109 3.40 -7.28 -20.45
N LYS A 110 3.50 -5.99 -20.76
CA LYS A 110 4.17 -5.00 -19.91
C LYS A 110 3.13 -4.23 -19.10
N PRO A 111 3.07 -4.41 -17.77
CA PRO A 111 2.15 -3.68 -16.92
C PRO A 111 2.39 -2.16 -16.96
N ARG A 112 1.33 -1.38 -16.87
CA ARG A 112 1.38 0.09 -16.87
C ARG A 112 2.15 0.69 -15.70
N ASN A 113 2.02 0.09 -14.53
CA ASN A 113 2.71 0.54 -13.31
C ASN A 113 2.79 -0.59 -12.28
N PRO A 114 3.61 -0.46 -11.23
CA PRO A 114 3.80 -1.52 -10.23
C PRO A 114 2.66 -1.67 -9.23
N PHE A 115 1.62 -0.83 -9.28
CA PHE A 115 0.51 -0.82 -8.31
C PHE A 115 -0.79 -1.41 -8.84
N ILE A 116 -0.87 -1.79 -10.11
CA ILE A 116 -1.86 -2.74 -10.61
C ILE A 116 -1.36 -4.17 -10.38
N ASN A 117 -2.26 -5.15 -10.36
CA ASN A 117 -1.90 -6.53 -10.03
C ASN A 117 -0.81 -7.11 -10.95
N ALA A 118 -0.90 -6.88 -12.25
CA ALA A 118 0.11 -7.34 -13.20
C ALA A 118 1.51 -6.79 -12.87
N GLY A 119 1.60 -5.50 -12.55
CA GLY A 119 2.87 -4.87 -12.18
C GLY A 119 3.44 -5.39 -10.87
N ALA A 120 2.59 -5.57 -9.87
CA ALA A 120 2.99 -6.16 -8.59
C ALA A 120 3.50 -7.60 -8.76
N LEU A 121 2.86 -8.39 -9.63
CA LEU A 121 3.30 -9.75 -9.91
C LEU A 121 4.65 -9.81 -10.63
N VAL A 122 4.91 -8.90 -11.57
CA VAL A 122 6.24 -8.76 -12.20
C VAL A 122 7.30 -8.40 -11.17
N VAL A 123 7.01 -7.45 -10.27
CA VAL A 123 7.93 -7.09 -9.20
C VAL A 123 8.20 -8.27 -8.28
N CYS A 124 7.18 -9.04 -7.91
CA CYS A 124 7.34 -10.27 -7.11
C CYS A 124 8.17 -11.33 -7.86
N ASP A 125 7.99 -11.46 -9.17
CA ASP A 125 8.81 -12.33 -10.03
C ASP A 125 10.28 -11.90 -10.01
N MET A 126 10.55 -10.60 -10.11
CA MET A 126 11.90 -10.05 -9.99
C MET A 126 12.53 -10.36 -8.63
N LEU A 127 11.78 -10.23 -7.55
CA LEU A 127 12.25 -10.58 -6.19
C LEU A 127 12.55 -12.08 -6.07
N GLN A 128 11.71 -12.93 -6.65
CA GLN A 128 11.96 -14.37 -6.68
C GLN A 128 13.26 -14.72 -7.41
N SER A 129 13.61 -13.97 -8.46
CA SER A 129 14.85 -14.20 -9.22
C SER A 129 16.13 -13.85 -8.46
N ARG A 130 16.09 -12.88 -7.54
CA ARG A 130 17.28 -12.36 -6.85
C ARG A 130 17.39 -12.78 -5.39
N LEU A 131 16.30 -13.12 -4.72
CA LEU A 131 16.30 -13.45 -3.29
C LEU A 131 16.12 -14.96 -3.10
N SER A 132 16.92 -15.56 -2.24
CA SER A 132 16.81 -17.00 -1.90
C SER A 132 15.56 -17.32 -1.05
N ALA A 133 15.12 -16.38 -0.22
CA ALA A 133 13.97 -16.50 0.66
C ALA A 133 13.15 -15.19 0.66
N PRO A 134 12.41 -14.89 -0.44
CA PRO A 134 11.75 -13.57 -0.58
C PRO A 134 10.75 -13.26 0.53
N ARG A 135 9.97 -14.25 0.98
CA ARG A 135 9.00 -14.04 2.07
C ARG A 135 9.67 -13.74 3.40
N GLN A 136 10.75 -14.42 3.72
CA GLN A 136 11.55 -14.15 4.92
C GLN A 136 12.16 -12.75 4.85
N ARG A 137 12.70 -12.38 3.71
CA ARG A 137 13.29 -11.06 3.50
C ARG A 137 12.28 -9.92 3.65
N MET A 138 11.07 -10.09 3.15
CA MET A 138 10.01 -9.10 3.31
C MET A 138 9.65 -8.91 4.79
N LEU A 139 9.53 -9.99 5.57
CA LEU A 139 9.30 -9.89 7.02
C LEU A 139 10.42 -9.15 7.74
N GLU A 140 11.68 -9.42 7.39
CA GLU A 140 12.84 -8.74 7.96
C GLU A 140 12.77 -7.22 7.69
N ILE A 141 12.47 -6.84 6.46
CA ILE A 141 12.33 -5.43 6.08
C ILE A 141 11.23 -4.75 6.89
N VAL A 142 10.06 -5.36 6.95
CA VAL A 142 8.89 -4.77 7.64
C VAL A 142 9.12 -4.69 9.16
N ARG A 143 9.69 -5.72 9.76
CA ARG A 143 10.03 -5.73 11.19
C ARG A 143 11.07 -4.68 11.53
N GLN A 144 12.08 -4.54 10.70
CA GLN A 144 13.11 -3.53 10.87
C GLN A 144 12.53 -2.12 10.74
N LEU A 145 11.77 -1.84 9.69
CA LEU A 145 11.19 -0.51 9.44
C LEU A 145 10.12 -0.13 10.46
N SER A 146 9.30 -1.07 10.92
CA SER A 146 8.28 -0.83 11.94
C SER A 146 8.85 -0.75 13.35
N GLY A 147 9.98 -1.42 13.60
CA GLY A 147 10.51 -1.64 14.94
C GLY A 147 9.73 -2.67 15.75
N VAL A 148 8.96 -3.54 15.10
CA VAL A 148 8.07 -4.53 15.75
C VAL A 148 8.39 -5.93 15.23
N ASP A 149 8.94 -6.77 16.10
CA ASP A 149 9.51 -8.07 15.73
C ASP A 149 8.47 -9.18 15.50
N ASP A 150 7.24 -9.00 15.98
CA ASP A 150 6.19 -10.02 15.90
C ASP A 150 5.21 -9.84 14.74
N ILE A 151 5.46 -8.88 13.85
CA ILE A 151 4.69 -8.78 12.61
C ILE A 151 4.85 -10.06 11.82
N ALA A 152 3.74 -10.60 11.34
CA ALA A 152 3.70 -11.86 10.63
C ALA A 152 2.66 -11.85 9.50
N TYR A 153 2.74 -12.85 8.64
CA TYR A 153 1.71 -13.13 7.65
C TYR A 153 0.50 -13.80 8.31
N ASP A 154 -0.70 -13.39 7.90
CA ASP A 154 -1.92 -14.13 8.20
C ASP A 154 -2.04 -15.30 7.22
N SER A 155 -1.74 -16.51 7.68
CA SER A 155 -1.75 -17.70 6.83
C SER A 155 -3.15 -18.06 6.32
N VAL A 156 -4.20 -17.70 7.05
CA VAL A 156 -5.60 -17.92 6.63
C VAL A 156 -5.93 -17.02 5.44
N VAL A 157 -5.57 -15.73 5.52
CA VAL A 157 -5.74 -14.79 4.40
C VAL A 157 -4.92 -15.23 3.19
N ALA A 158 -3.66 -15.57 3.36
CA ALA A 158 -2.79 -15.99 2.26
C ALA A 158 -3.34 -17.23 1.54
N ARG A 159 -3.82 -18.22 2.29
CA ARG A 159 -4.45 -19.41 1.74
C ARG A 159 -5.73 -19.09 0.98
N SER A 160 -6.60 -18.30 1.57
CA SER A 160 -7.86 -17.86 0.95
C SER A 160 -7.62 -17.13 -0.36
N GLU A 161 -6.63 -16.24 -0.42
CA GLU A 161 -6.21 -15.57 -1.66
C GLU A 161 -5.74 -16.58 -2.72
N PHE A 162 -4.94 -17.55 -2.34
CA PHE A 162 -4.43 -18.56 -3.27
C PHE A 162 -5.54 -19.44 -3.82
N GLU A 163 -6.50 -19.83 -2.99
CA GLU A 163 -7.68 -20.62 -3.39
C GLU A 163 -8.60 -19.86 -4.38
N HIS A 164 -8.54 -18.53 -4.39
CA HIS A 164 -9.33 -17.65 -5.27
C HIS A 164 -8.45 -16.90 -6.28
N SER A 165 -7.38 -17.54 -6.76
CA SER A 165 -6.31 -16.89 -7.51
C SER A 165 -6.44 -16.97 -9.04
N ALA A 166 -7.54 -17.46 -9.57
CA ALA A 166 -7.68 -17.75 -11.01
C ALA A 166 -7.36 -16.53 -11.89
N ARG A 167 -7.83 -15.34 -11.54
CA ARG A 167 -7.55 -14.12 -12.32
C ARG A 167 -6.09 -13.71 -12.25
N ASN A 168 -5.49 -13.71 -11.08
CA ASN A 168 -4.06 -13.39 -10.92
C ASN A 168 -3.17 -14.42 -11.61
N ALA A 169 -3.55 -15.70 -11.56
CA ALA A 169 -2.86 -16.75 -12.32
C ALA A 169 -2.95 -16.49 -13.84
N ALA A 170 -4.14 -16.13 -14.34
CA ALA A 170 -4.33 -15.78 -15.75
C ALA A 170 -3.44 -14.60 -16.17
N ILE A 171 -3.35 -13.56 -15.34
CA ILE A 171 -2.47 -12.39 -15.54
C ILE A 171 -1.00 -12.84 -15.63
N ALA A 172 -0.53 -13.64 -14.69
CA ALA A 172 0.84 -14.14 -14.67
C ALA A 172 1.17 -15.00 -15.90
N TRP A 173 0.28 -15.91 -16.28
CA TRP A 173 0.45 -16.73 -17.48
C TRP A 173 0.45 -15.90 -18.76
N LEU A 174 -0.39 -14.87 -18.84
CA LEU A 174 -0.41 -13.97 -19.99
C LEU A 174 0.94 -13.24 -20.12
N MET A 175 1.47 -12.69 -19.04
CA MET A 175 2.80 -12.05 -19.04
C MET A 175 3.91 -13.04 -19.39
N LYS A 176 3.80 -14.28 -18.92
CA LYS A 176 4.75 -15.34 -19.26
C LYS A 176 4.75 -15.64 -20.76
N SER A 177 3.58 -15.63 -21.40
CA SER A 177 3.44 -15.82 -22.86
C SER A 177 4.13 -14.72 -23.67
N PHE A 178 4.25 -13.51 -23.13
CA PHE A 178 4.98 -12.40 -23.73
C PHE A 178 6.46 -12.33 -23.28
N GLY A 179 6.93 -13.29 -22.48
CA GLY A 179 8.31 -13.32 -21.99
C GLY A 179 8.61 -12.40 -20.80
N ASN A 180 7.59 -11.82 -20.17
CA ASN A 180 7.75 -10.89 -19.04
C ASN A 180 7.39 -11.51 -17.67
N PHE A 181 7.61 -12.81 -17.51
CA PHE A 181 7.47 -13.52 -16.27
C PHE A 181 8.37 -14.75 -16.29
N HIS A 182 9.34 -14.87 -15.39
CA HIS A 182 10.46 -15.79 -15.53
C HIS A 182 10.36 -17.02 -14.61
N ASN A 183 9.78 -16.88 -13.42
CA ASN A 183 9.74 -17.94 -12.43
C ASN A 183 8.44 -18.75 -12.50
N ASP A 184 8.34 -19.78 -11.68
CA ASP A 184 7.14 -20.57 -11.52
C ASP A 184 5.97 -19.70 -11.04
N VAL A 185 4.86 -19.75 -11.76
CA VAL A 185 3.68 -18.91 -11.48
C VAL A 185 3.14 -19.16 -10.07
N ALA A 186 2.98 -20.43 -9.67
CA ALA A 186 2.43 -20.75 -8.35
C ALA A 186 3.33 -20.23 -7.22
N THR A 187 4.64 -20.34 -7.37
CA THR A 187 5.61 -19.85 -6.38
C THR A 187 5.52 -18.34 -6.21
N VAL A 188 5.48 -17.59 -7.30
CA VAL A 188 5.39 -16.12 -7.26
C VAL A 188 4.04 -15.66 -6.70
N LEU A 189 2.94 -16.33 -7.07
CA LEU A 189 1.62 -16.06 -6.51
C LEU A 189 1.58 -16.28 -5.00
N GLN A 190 2.20 -17.36 -4.50
CA GLN A 190 2.31 -17.62 -3.07
C GLN A 190 3.04 -16.48 -2.35
N ASN A 191 4.13 -15.99 -2.90
CA ASN A 191 4.85 -14.84 -2.33
C ASN A 191 3.98 -13.59 -2.32
N TYR A 192 3.35 -13.28 -3.44
CA TYR A 192 2.47 -12.12 -3.58
C TYR A 192 1.32 -12.14 -2.57
N PHE A 193 0.64 -13.28 -2.41
CA PHE A 193 -0.46 -13.40 -1.46
C PHE A 193 0.01 -13.33 0.00
N HIS A 194 1.20 -13.81 0.32
CA HIS A 194 1.78 -13.61 1.64
C HIS A 194 2.04 -12.13 1.91
N TYR A 195 2.59 -11.38 0.95
CA TYR A 195 2.79 -9.94 1.12
C TYR A 195 1.47 -9.21 1.37
N CYS A 196 0.41 -9.54 0.62
CA CYS A 196 -0.94 -9.02 0.85
C CYS A 196 -1.47 -9.38 2.25
N ALA A 197 -1.06 -10.51 2.79
CA ALA A 197 -1.50 -11.04 4.08
C ALA A 197 -0.66 -10.57 5.28
N LEU A 198 0.28 -9.64 5.09
CA LEU A 198 0.94 -8.98 6.21
C LEU A 198 -0.11 -8.33 7.11
N LYS A 199 -0.06 -8.64 8.40
CA LYS A 199 -0.92 -8.03 9.42
C LYS A 199 -0.19 -6.90 10.11
N MET A 200 -0.69 -5.69 9.96
CA MET A 200 -0.11 -4.48 10.55
C MET A 200 -1.20 -3.53 11.02
N SER A 201 -0.90 -2.78 12.06
CA SER A 201 -1.75 -1.68 12.56
C SER A 201 -1.42 -0.36 11.84
N CYS A 202 -2.28 0.65 12.03
CA CYS A 202 -1.99 2.01 11.54
C CYS A 202 -0.66 2.54 12.10
N VAL A 203 -0.38 2.33 13.38
CA VAL A 203 0.87 2.78 14.01
C VAL A 203 2.08 2.11 13.35
N GLU A 204 2.01 0.81 13.14
CA GLU A 204 3.09 0.05 12.50
C GLU A 204 3.28 0.46 11.04
N LEU A 205 2.21 0.70 10.29
CA LEU A 205 2.26 1.17 8.91
C LEU A 205 2.87 2.57 8.80
N ALA A 206 2.42 3.52 9.63
CA ALA A 206 2.96 4.89 9.61
C ALA A 206 4.47 4.90 9.89
N GLN A 207 4.93 4.11 10.85
CA GLN A 207 6.36 3.97 11.15
C GLN A 207 7.13 3.31 10.01
N THR A 208 6.57 2.26 9.40
CA THR A 208 7.19 1.52 8.29
C THR A 208 7.40 2.41 7.06
N PHE A 209 6.44 3.30 6.75
CA PHE A 209 6.47 4.15 5.57
C PHE A 209 7.12 5.53 5.79
N LEU A 210 7.58 5.82 7.00
CA LEU A 210 8.15 7.12 7.36
C LEU A 210 9.36 7.52 6.48
N PHE A 211 10.16 6.55 6.02
CA PHE A 211 11.30 6.81 5.14
C PHE A 211 10.90 7.52 3.84
N LEU A 212 9.69 7.30 3.33
CA LEU A 212 9.20 8.00 2.14
C LEU A 212 8.91 9.49 2.40
N ALA A 213 8.63 9.87 3.63
CA ALA A 213 8.51 11.26 4.03
C ALA A 213 9.87 11.93 4.28
N HIS A 214 10.95 11.16 4.44
CA HIS A 214 12.28 11.64 4.80
C HIS A 214 13.34 11.30 3.74
N GLN A 215 13.01 11.54 2.48
CA GLN A 215 13.92 11.38 1.35
C GLN A 215 14.57 9.98 1.25
N GLY A 216 13.85 8.94 1.65
CA GLY A 216 14.32 7.57 1.59
C GLY A 216 15.12 7.11 2.82
N HIS A 217 15.37 7.99 3.77
CA HIS A 217 16.08 7.69 5.01
C HIS A 217 15.09 7.38 6.14
N ALA A 218 15.28 6.25 6.83
CA ALA A 218 14.51 5.88 8.01
C ALA A 218 15.13 6.56 9.25
N PRO A 219 14.52 7.62 9.82
CA PRO A 219 15.18 8.42 10.85
C PRO A 219 15.41 7.64 12.14
N HIS A 220 14.52 6.71 12.50
CA HIS A 220 14.64 5.90 13.72
C HIS A 220 15.70 4.80 13.64
N LEU A 221 16.19 4.48 12.43
CA LEU A 221 17.23 3.47 12.19
C LEU A 221 18.56 4.11 11.77
N ASP A 222 18.55 5.41 11.49
CA ASP A 222 19.65 6.11 10.85
C ASP A 222 20.19 5.35 9.63
N GLN A 223 19.26 4.94 8.76
CA GLN A 223 19.55 4.09 7.60
C GLN A 223 18.87 4.61 6.35
N GLU A 224 19.62 4.67 5.24
CA GLU A 224 19.05 4.85 3.92
C GLU A 224 18.37 3.56 3.47
N VAL A 225 17.07 3.61 3.22
CA VAL A 225 16.28 2.49 2.68
C VAL A 225 16.34 2.49 1.16
N VAL A 226 16.14 3.65 0.56
CA VAL A 226 16.29 3.94 -0.87
C VAL A 226 16.90 5.34 -1.01
N SER A 227 17.42 5.67 -2.20
CA SER A 227 17.97 7.01 -2.43
C SER A 227 16.88 8.09 -2.38
N PRO A 228 17.25 9.37 -2.18
CA PRO A 228 16.28 10.47 -2.25
C PRO A 228 15.50 10.52 -3.58
N MET A 229 16.17 10.22 -4.69
CA MET A 229 15.55 10.15 -6.01
C MET A 229 14.51 9.02 -6.07
N GLN A 230 14.86 7.82 -5.58
CA GLN A 230 13.95 6.68 -5.55
C GLN A 230 12.73 6.93 -4.67
N ALA A 231 12.91 7.55 -3.49
CA ALA A 231 11.80 7.92 -2.61
C ALA A 231 10.83 8.88 -3.32
N ARG A 232 11.34 9.88 -4.02
CA ARG A 232 10.54 10.80 -4.83
C ARG A 232 9.78 10.07 -5.94
N GLN A 233 10.42 9.12 -6.61
CA GLN A 233 9.80 8.31 -7.66
C GLN A 233 8.67 7.44 -7.12
N VAL A 234 8.86 6.81 -5.96
CA VAL A 234 7.80 6.02 -5.30
C VAL A 234 6.62 6.91 -4.92
N ASN A 235 6.88 8.08 -4.34
CA ASN A 235 5.81 9.04 -4.00
C ASN A 235 5.07 9.52 -5.25
N ALA A 236 5.75 9.76 -6.36
CA ALA A 236 5.13 10.14 -7.64
C ALA A 236 4.23 9.02 -8.20
N LEU A 237 4.67 7.77 -8.13
CA LEU A 237 3.87 6.61 -8.51
C LEU A 237 2.64 6.44 -7.62
N MET A 238 2.78 6.67 -6.30
CA MET A 238 1.65 6.66 -5.38
C MET A 238 0.64 7.76 -5.70
N ALA A 239 1.11 8.95 -6.03
CA ALA A 239 0.25 10.10 -6.38
C ALA A 239 -0.60 9.82 -7.64
N THR A 240 -0.06 9.12 -8.61
CA THR A 240 -0.73 8.87 -9.91
C THR A 240 -1.43 7.51 -10.01
N SER A 241 -1.02 6.52 -9.21
CA SER A 241 -1.47 5.14 -9.37
C SER A 241 -1.78 4.42 -8.06
N GLY A 242 -1.68 5.10 -6.91
CA GLY A 242 -1.83 4.45 -5.60
C GLY A 242 -3.25 4.22 -5.14
N MET A 243 -4.23 4.94 -5.70
CA MET A 243 -5.63 4.94 -5.26
C MET A 243 -6.57 4.34 -6.31
N TYR A 244 -6.12 3.29 -6.99
CA TYR A 244 -6.87 2.61 -8.06
C TYR A 244 -7.33 3.59 -9.15
N GLN A 245 -8.57 3.48 -9.59
CA GLN A 245 -9.14 4.37 -10.61
C GLN A 245 -9.46 5.77 -10.09
N ASN A 246 -9.35 6.00 -8.78
CA ASN A 246 -9.77 7.22 -8.11
C ASN A 246 -8.62 8.18 -7.79
N ALA A 247 -7.47 8.02 -8.42
CA ALA A 247 -6.28 8.82 -8.13
C ALA A 247 -6.50 10.32 -8.37
N GLY A 248 -7.24 10.69 -9.42
CA GLY A 248 -7.54 12.09 -9.74
C GLY A 248 -8.41 12.77 -8.68
N GLU A 249 -9.51 12.14 -8.29
CA GLU A 249 -10.40 12.65 -7.23
C GLU A 249 -9.68 12.70 -5.88
N PHE A 250 -8.88 11.69 -5.58
CA PHE A 250 -8.09 11.67 -4.34
C PHE A 250 -7.07 12.82 -4.31
N ALA A 251 -6.39 13.10 -5.42
CA ALA A 251 -5.51 14.24 -5.54
C ALA A 251 -6.25 15.57 -5.27
N TRP A 252 -7.46 15.71 -5.81
CA TRP A 252 -8.31 16.88 -5.62
C TRP A 252 -8.81 17.03 -4.17
N ARG A 253 -9.22 15.94 -3.52
CA ARG A 253 -9.76 15.94 -2.15
C ARG A 253 -8.68 16.01 -1.09
N VAL A 254 -7.61 15.24 -1.24
CA VAL A 254 -6.58 15.01 -0.21
C VAL A 254 -5.24 15.62 -0.58
N GLY A 255 -4.81 15.46 -1.84
CA GLY A 255 -3.60 16.08 -2.36
C GLY A 255 -2.29 15.52 -1.79
N LEU A 256 -2.23 14.23 -1.45
CA LEU A 256 -1.04 13.54 -0.96
C LEU A 256 -0.77 12.28 -1.78
N PRO A 257 0.52 11.89 -1.94
CA PRO A 257 0.84 10.55 -2.38
C PRO A 257 0.27 9.53 -1.40
N ALA A 258 -0.45 8.53 -1.91
CA ALA A 258 -1.05 7.51 -1.06
C ALA A 258 -1.18 6.16 -1.75
N LYS A 259 -1.26 5.09 -0.95
CA LYS A 259 -1.56 3.74 -1.43
C LYS A 259 -2.63 3.11 -0.56
N SER A 260 -3.67 2.60 -1.21
CA SER A 260 -4.78 1.88 -0.57
C SER A 260 -4.65 0.37 -0.70
N GLY A 261 -5.39 -0.33 0.14
CA GLY A 261 -5.60 -1.76 0.06
C GLY A 261 -7.05 -2.12 0.38
N VAL A 262 -7.55 -3.20 -0.19
CA VAL A 262 -8.96 -3.62 -0.01
C VAL A 262 -9.28 -4.12 1.41
N GLY A 263 -8.28 -4.25 2.27
CA GLY A 263 -8.49 -4.44 3.72
C GLY A 263 -9.01 -3.18 4.44
N GLY A 264 -9.06 -2.06 3.76
CA GLY A 264 -9.54 -0.77 4.28
C GLY A 264 -8.45 0.17 4.79
N GLY A 265 -7.18 -0.19 4.61
CA GLY A 265 -6.05 0.67 4.95
C GLY A 265 -5.70 1.64 3.81
N VAL A 266 -5.19 2.81 4.18
CA VAL A 266 -4.55 3.77 3.28
C VAL A 266 -3.34 4.37 3.98
N VAL A 267 -2.20 4.36 3.31
CA VAL A 267 -0.99 5.06 3.77
C VAL A 267 -0.79 6.29 2.89
N ALA A 268 -0.59 7.44 3.51
CA ALA A 268 -0.36 8.72 2.83
C ALA A 268 0.93 9.36 3.33
N ILE A 269 1.61 10.09 2.46
CA ILE A 269 2.89 10.72 2.75
C ILE A 269 2.75 12.24 2.62
N VAL A 270 3.14 12.96 3.67
CA VAL A 270 3.43 14.39 3.59
C VAL A 270 4.94 14.52 3.46
N PRO A 271 5.47 14.78 2.26
CA PRO A 271 6.91 14.85 2.03
C PRO A 271 7.57 15.85 2.97
N HIS A 272 8.72 15.46 3.52
CA HIS A 272 9.53 16.22 4.48
C HIS A 272 8.89 16.43 5.86
N GLU A 273 7.79 15.74 6.17
CA GLU A 273 7.09 15.98 7.43
C GLU A 273 6.64 14.70 8.14
N MET A 274 5.82 13.84 7.50
CA MET A 274 5.21 12.71 8.20
C MET A 274 4.68 11.63 7.25
N ALA A 275 4.46 10.44 7.80
CA ALA A 275 3.65 9.39 7.23
C ALA A 275 2.35 9.22 8.04
N ILE A 276 1.26 8.95 7.34
CA ILE A 276 -0.08 8.81 7.91
C ILE A 276 -0.62 7.46 7.49
N ALA A 277 -1.23 6.72 8.42
CA ALA A 277 -1.98 5.52 8.09
C ALA A 277 -3.38 5.59 8.68
N VAL A 278 -4.38 5.29 7.87
CA VAL A 278 -5.78 5.21 8.28
C VAL A 278 -6.32 3.82 7.98
N TRP A 279 -7.28 3.36 8.78
CA TRP A 279 -7.96 2.10 8.54
C TRP A 279 -9.44 2.19 8.90
N SER A 280 -10.27 1.81 7.93
CA SER A 280 -11.69 1.53 8.10
C SER A 280 -12.09 0.53 7.01
N PRO A 281 -12.61 -0.66 7.36
CA PRO A 281 -12.73 -1.78 6.43
C PRO A 281 -13.75 -1.59 5.30
N GLU A 282 -14.78 -0.78 5.49
CA GLU A 282 -15.81 -0.56 4.48
C GLU A 282 -15.27 0.28 3.31
N LEU A 283 -15.45 -0.23 2.10
CA LEU A 283 -14.92 0.34 0.87
C LEU A 283 -16.02 1.08 0.08
N ASP A 284 -15.58 2.06 -0.70
CA ASP A 284 -16.40 2.66 -1.77
C ASP A 284 -16.41 1.77 -3.02
N GLU A 285 -17.06 2.23 -4.08
CA GLU A 285 -17.18 1.51 -5.35
C GLU A 285 -15.85 1.29 -6.07
N THR A 286 -14.83 2.09 -5.78
CA THR A 286 -13.50 1.99 -6.38
C THR A 286 -12.56 1.04 -5.63
N GLY A 287 -12.97 0.53 -4.46
CA GLY A 287 -12.17 -0.34 -3.61
C GLY A 287 -11.33 0.39 -2.58
N ASN A 288 -11.52 1.69 -2.40
CA ASN A 288 -10.85 2.49 -1.40
C ASN A 288 -11.69 2.62 -0.12
N SER A 289 -11.04 2.75 1.04
CA SER A 289 -11.72 2.96 2.32
C SER A 289 -12.55 4.24 2.30
N LEU A 290 -13.87 4.10 2.41
CA LEU A 290 -14.79 5.24 2.40
C LEU A 290 -14.50 6.21 3.55
N ALA A 291 -14.51 5.71 4.77
CA ALA A 291 -14.23 6.51 5.97
C ALA A 291 -12.76 6.95 6.05
N GLY A 292 -11.82 6.07 5.66
CA GLY A 292 -10.39 6.38 5.68
C GLY A 292 -10.03 7.56 4.78
N VAL A 293 -10.57 7.64 3.59
CA VAL A 293 -10.38 8.78 2.68
C VAL A 293 -10.97 10.06 3.28
N ALA A 294 -12.16 9.98 3.89
CA ALA A 294 -12.77 11.13 4.55
C ALA A 294 -11.93 11.64 5.74
N VAL A 295 -11.30 10.75 6.50
CA VAL A 295 -10.35 11.13 7.58
C VAL A 295 -9.17 11.90 6.99
N LEU A 296 -8.55 11.38 5.94
CA LEU A 296 -7.42 12.05 5.28
C LEU A 296 -7.80 13.43 4.73
N GLU A 297 -8.96 13.55 4.11
CA GLU A 297 -9.47 14.84 3.59
C GLU A 297 -9.61 15.88 4.71
N LYS A 298 -10.25 15.51 5.82
CA LYS A 298 -10.41 16.40 6.97
C LYS A 298 -9.09 16.76 7.62
N LEU A 299 -8.18 15.81 7.72
CA LEU A 299 -6.84 16.04 8.29
C LEU A 299 -6.04 17.03 7.46
N THR A 300 -5.97 16.83 6.15
CA THR A 300 -5.21 17.70 5.24
C THR A 300 -5.78 19.11 5.19
N GLN A 301 -7.11 19.25 5.24
CA GLN A 301 -7.77 20.54 5.35
C GLN A 301 -7.42 21.27 6.64
N ARG A 302 -7.46 20.59 7.79
CA ARG A 302 -7.08 21.18 9.09
C ARG A 302 -5.61 21.59 9.15
N LEU A 303 -4.73 20.78 8.59
CA LEU A 303 -3.29 21.02 8.62
C LEU A 303 -2.83 21.97 7.51
N GLY A 304 -3.67 22.21 6.50
CA GLY A 304 -3.26 22.98 5.32
C GLY A 304 -2.12 22.30 4.56
N ARG A 305 -2.18 20.97 4.41
CA ARG A 305 -1.14 20.18 3.74
C ARG A 305 -1.63 19.62 2.42
N SER A 306 -0.84 19.82 1.39
CA SER A 306 -1.02 19.24 0.06
C SER A 306 0.32 19.33 -0.68
N VAL A 307 0.53 18.45 -1.65
CA VAL A 307 1.70 18.56 -2.54
C VAL A 307 1.44 19.49 -3.74
N TYR A 308 0.23 20.00 -3.87
CA TYR A 308 -0.19 20.90 -4.94
C TYR A 308 -0.38 22.33 -4.46
#